data_692b51d0559f5a8fc37c13f84e87d0cc
#
_entry.id   692b51d0559f5a8fc37c13f84e87d0cc
#
_cell.length_a   1.000
_cell.length_b   1.000
_cell.length_c   1.000
_cell.angle_alpha   90.00
_cell.angle_beta   90.00
_cell.angle_gamma   90.00
#
_symmetry.space_group_name_H-M   'P 1'
#
loop_
_entity.id
_entity.type
_entity.pdbx_description
1 polymer ?
#
loop_
_entity_poly.entity_id
_entity_poly.type
_entity_poly.pdbx_seq_one_letter_code
_entity_poly.pdbx_strand_id
1 'polypeptide(L)'
;PLKPFFILGSLGVPTVAIALVLAIQYGLYHYLPALFILWGVVFTLFQVSSLPYVMRNTSVANQSHAISLNYATHSFGTILSGIMIFGFGQFMREMDEGVILLFIATLGFFGVYYLLKMKVDVVVPVKKGLQWTSYDWGLLLKAIVPTIIIAIGAGLTIPFINLFFFHNFQIDSKGFAVIGGMASILVAFLALLVPNVKNKLGFKKGITYTQTTAVLALIALATTEFFASYW
;
A
#
# COMPACT_ATOMS: atom_id res chain seq x y z
N PRO A 1 4.84 -20.55 11.60
CA PRO A 1 4.78 -20.49 10.14
C PRO A 1 4.03 -19.24 9.70
N LEU A 2 4.56 -18.49 8.70
CA LEU A 2 3.92 -17.27 8.16
C LEU A 2 2.86 -17.58 7.10
N LYS A 3 2.96 -18.76 6.48
CA LYS A 3 2.08 -19.17 5.37
C LYS A 3 0.57 -19.06 5.68
N PRO A 4 0.05 -19.43 6.86
CA PRO A 4 -1.37 -19.26 7.17
C PRO A 4 -1.84 -17.80 7.12
N PHE A 5 -1.02 -16.85 7.58
CA PHE A 5 -1.35 -15.43 7.53
C PHE A 5 -1.40 -14.89 6.10
N PHE A 6 -0.53 -15.39 5.24
CA PHE A 6 -0.59 -15.08 3.81
C PHE A 6 -1.87 -15.61 3.16
N ILE A 7 -2.26 -16.84 3.46
CA ILE A 7 -3.48 -17.43 2.92
C ILE A 7 -4.71 -16.65 3.41
N LEU A 8 -4.78 -16.35 4.72
CA LEU A 8 -5.85 -15.54 5.28
C LEU A 8 -5.92 -14.15 4.63
N GLY A 9 -4.77 -13.48 4.45
CA GLY A 9 -4.72 -12.18 3.80
C GLY A 9 -5.13 -12.24 2.33
N SER A 10 -4.63 -13.22 1.59
CA SER A 10 -4.92 -13.36 0.16
C SER A 10 -6.36 -13.74 -0.15
N LEU A 11 -7.02 -14.49 0.73
CA LEU A 11 -8.45 -14.79 0.64
C LEU A 11 -9.29 -13.64 1.18
N GLY A 12 -8.90 -13.07 2.31
CA GLY A 12 -9.68 -12.08 3.02
C GLY A 12 -9.71 -10.73 2.32
N VAL A 13 -8.59 -10.25 1.77
CA VAL A 13 -8.54 -8.94 1.09
C VAL A 13 -9.54 -8.87 -0.07
N PRO A 14 -9.53 -9.78 -1.07
CA PRO A 14 -10.50 -9.73 -2.16
C PRO A 14 -11.93 -10.01 -1.69
N THR A 15 -12.13 -10.91 -0.70
CA THR A 15 -13.47 -11.20 -0.17
C THR A 15 -14.09 -9.96 0.48
N VAL A 16 -13.34 -9.26 1.32
CA VAL A 16 -13.85 -8.05 1.97
C VAL A 16 -13.99 -6.89 0.98
N ALA A 17 -13.11 -6.79 -0.03
CA ALA A 17 -13.26 -5.81 -1.10
C ALA A 17 -14.56 -6.03 -1.88
N ILE A 18 -14.88 -7.28 -2.24
CA ILE A 18 -16.17 -7.63 -2.87
C ILE A 18 -17.34 -7.26 -1.96
N ALA A 19 -17.26 -7.60 -0.67
CA ALA A 19 -18.31 -7.25 0.29
C ALA A 19 -18.52 -5.73 0.41
N LEU A 20 -17.45 -4.93 0.38
CA LEU A 20 -17.52 -3.47 0.36
C LEU A 20 -18.26 -2.94 -0.88
N VAL A 21 -17.89 -3.43 -2.06
CA VAL A 21 -18.55 -3.00 -3.31
C VAL A 21 -20.03 -3.39 -3.31
N LEU A 22 -20.36 -4.61 -2.92
CA LEU A 22 -21.74 -5.06 -2.81
C LEU A 22 -22.54 -4.26 -1.76
N ALA A 23 -21.93 -3.96 -0.62
CA ALA A 23 -22.59 -3.14 0.40
C ALA A 23 -22.94 -1.74 -0.13
N ILE A 24 -22.09 -1.14 -0.95
CA ILE A 24 -22.37 0.15 -1.61
C ILE A 24 -23.49 -0.02 -2.64
N GLN A 25 -23.44 -1.01 -3.50
CA GLN A 25 -24.43 -1.23 -4.54
C GLN A 25 -25.84 -1.51 -3.99
N TYR A 26 -25.91 -2.25 -2.87
CA TYR A 26 -27.20 -2.55 -2.22
C TYR A 26 -27.64 -1.50 -1.18
N GLY A 27 -26.92 -0.37 -1.04
CA GLY A 27 -27.25 0.69 -0.09
C GLY A 27 -27.06 0.31 1.39
N LEU A 28 -26.25 -0.70 1.67
CA LEU A 28 -25.98 -1.22 3.00
C LEU A 28 -24.89 -0.41 3.73
N TYR A 29 -25.00 0.91 3.69
CA TYR A 29 -23.97 1.85 4.20
C TYR A 29 -23.65 1.67 5.68
N HIS A 30 -24.60 1.15 6.47
CA HIS A 30 -24.41 0.89 7.90
C HIS A 30 -23.25 -0.08 8.18
N TYR A 31 -22.97 -1.04 7.27
CA TYR A 31 -21.92 -2.02 7.44
C TYR A 31 -20.54 -1.55 6.96
N LEU A 32 -20.46 -0.45 6.21
CA LEU A 32 -19.21 0.02 5.64
C LEU A 32 -18.10 0.24 6.67
N PRO A 33 -18.34 0.89 7.84
CA PRO A 33 -17.27 1.09 8.83
C PRO A 33 -16.68 -0.24 9.32
N ALA A 34 -17.52 -1.24 9.58
CA ALA A 34 -17.07 -2.56 10.02
C ALA A 34 -16.28 -3.29 8.92
N LEU A 35 -16.75 -3.22 7.67
CA LEU A 35 -16.06 -3.81 6.52
C LEU A 35 -14.72 -3.14 6.25
N PHE A 36 -14.61 -1.81 6.38
CA PHE A 36 -13.33 -1.09 6.27
C PHE A 36 -12.34 -1.49 7.36
N ILE A 37 -12.80 -1.63 8.60
CA ILE A 37 -11.96 -2.12 9.70
C ILE A 37 -11.49 -3.55 9.39
N LEU A 38 -12.38 -4.42 8.98
CA LEU A 38 -12.05 -5.81 8.63
C LEU A 38 -11.04 -5.86 7.48
N TRP A 39 -11.25 -5.06 6.43
CA TRP A 39 -10.33 -4.94 5.32
C TRP A 39 -8.93 -4.50 5.78
N GLY A 40 -8.87 -3.49 6.64
CA GLY A 40 -7.62 -3.02 7.23
C GLY A 40 -6.89 -4.09 8.03
N VAL A 41 -7.61 -4.86 8.86
CA VAL A 41 -7.04 -5.97 9.64
C VAL A 41 -6.45 -7.04 8.73
N VAL A 42 -7.22 -7.51 7.74
CA VAL A 42 -6.78 -8.57 6.83
C VAL A 42 -5.60 -8.13 5.96
N PHE A 43 -5.65 -6.88 5.46
CA PHE A 43 -4.56 -6.28 4.70
C PHE A 43 -3.28 -6.16 5.53
N THR A 44 -3.41 -5.72 6.79
CA THR A 44 -2.26 -5.61 7.71
C THR A 44 -1.65 -6.98 8.01
N LEU A 45 -2.45 -8.02 8.22
CA LEU A 45 -1.94 -9.38 8.41
C LEU A 45 -1.09 -9.85 7.23
N PHE A 46 -1.51 -9.55 6.01
CA PHE A 46 -0.74 -9.85 4.81
C PHE A 46 0.58 -9.07 4.78
N GLN A 47 0.51 -7.75 4.99
CA GLN A 47 1.67 -6.85 4.94
C GLN A 47 2.72 -7.18 5.99
N VAL A 48 2.31 -7.37 7.25
CA VAL A 48 3.23 -7.67 8.37
C VAL A 48 3.92 -9.03 8.16
N SER A 49 3.26 -9.97 7.49
CA SER A 49 3.85 -11.28 7.20
C SER A 49 4.84 -11.25 6.03
N SER A 50 4.67 -10.32 5.10
CA SER A 50 5.45 -10.24 3.86
C SER A 50 6.94 -9.98 4.12
N LEU A 51 7.25 -8.94 4.87
CA LEU A 51 8.64 -8.53 5.10
C LEU A 51 9.48 -9.61 5.81
N PRO A 52 9.05 -10.22 6.93
CA PRO A 52 9.79 -11.30 7.56
C PRO A 52 9.97 -12.53 6.65
N TYR A 53 8.97 -12.84 5.82
CA TYR A 53 9.08 -13.94 4.87
C TYR A 53 10.16 -13.67 3.83
N VAL A 54 10.17 -12.49 3.22
CA VAL A 54 11.18 -12.07 2.26
C VAL A 54 12.57 -12.10 2.89
N MET A 55 12.73 -11.56 4.10
CA MET A 55 14.01 -11.55 4.81
C MET A 55 14.54 -12.94 5.14
N ARG A 56 13.67 -13.89 5.49
CA ARG A 56 14.07 -15.27 5.80
C ARG A 56 14.44 -16.10 4.60
N ASN A 57 13.81 -15.82 3.46
CA ASN A 57 13.98 -16.61 2.23
C ASN A 57 14.95 -15.96 1.21
N THR A 58 15.62 -14.88 1.59
CA THR A 58 16.56 -14.16 0.72
C THR A 58 17.92 -14.07 1.39
N SER A 59 18.99 -14.22 0.61
CA SER A 59 20.36 -14.02 1.10
C SER A 59 20.58 -12.57 1.56
N VAL A 60 21.44 -12.37 2.55
CA VAL A 60 21.74 -11.03 3.11
C VAL A 60 22.14 -10.02 2.02
N ALA A 61 22.90 -10.46 1.02
CA ALA A 61 23.31 -9.61 -0.10
C ALA A 61 22.12 -9.11 -0.94
N ASN A 62 21.06 -9.91 -1.09
CA ASN A 62 19.91 -9.62 -1.95
C ASN A 62 18.69 -9.10 -1.18
N GLN A 63 18.74 -9.03 0.15
CA GLN A 63 17.58 -8.60 0.97
C GLN A 63 17.06 -7.21 0.56
N SER A 64 17.94 -6.25 0.34
CA SER A 64 17.54 -4.90 -0.06
C SER A 64 16.80 -4.89 -1.40
N HIS A 65 17.26 -5.67 -2.36
CA HIS A 65 16.59 -5.79 -3.67
C HIS A 65 15.23 -6.49 -3.55
N ALA A 66 15.15 -7.56 -2.77
CA ALA A 66 13.90 -8.29 -2.57
C ALA A 66 12.86 -7.45 -1.84
N ILE A 67 13.25 -6.68 -0.83
CA ILE A 67 12.39 -5.74 -0.12
C ILE A 67 11.91 -4.64 -1.07
N SER A 68 12.80 -4.04 -1.86
CA SER A 68 12.44 -3.01 -2.84
C SER A 68 11.47 -3.53 -3.89
N LEU A 69 11.68 -4.75 -4.38
CA LEU A 69 10.78 -5.40 -5.33
C LEU A 69 9.40 -5.65 -4.69
N ASN A 70 9.36 -6.11 -3.43
CA ASN A 70 8.10 -6.31 -2.71
C ASN A 70 7.30 -5.00 -2.60
N TYR A 71 7.94 -3.87 -2.33
CA TYR A 71 7.26 -2.57 -2.33
C TYR A 71 6.86 -2.10 -3.74
N ALA A 72 7.69 -2.34 -4.75
CA ALA A 72 7.38 -1.99 -6.13
C ALA A 72 6.16 -2.74 -6.66
N THR A 73 5.87 -3.97 -6.18
CA THR A 73 4.67 -4.73 -6.60
C THR A 73 3.36 -4.01 -6.28
N HIS A 74 3.30 -3.22 -5.21
CA HIS A 74 2.13 -2.39 -4.90
C HIS A 74 1.88 -1.35 -5.99
N SER A 75 2.93 -0.65 -6.41
CA SER A 75 2.84 0.34 -7.49
C SER A 75 2.47 -0.30 -8.82
N PHE A 76 3.03 -1.47 -9.14
CA PHE A 76 2.64 -2.22 -10.35
C PHE A 76 1.17 -2.66 -10.29
N GLY A 77 0.68 -3.09 -9.14
CA GLY A 77 -0.73 -3.41 -8.94
C GLY A 77 -1.63 -2.20 -9.17
N THR A 78 -1.27 -1.04 -8.65
CA THR A 78 -2.00 0.22 -8.84
C THR A 78 -2.00 0.65 -10.31
N ILE A 79 -0.85 0.56 -11.00
CA ILE A 79 -0.75 0.88 -12.44
C ILE A 79 -1.66 -0.05 -13.25
N LEU A 80 -1.58 -1.36 -13.00
CA LEU A 80 -2.39 -2.34 -13.71
C LEU A 80 -3.88 -2.12 -13.49
N SER A 81 -4.29 -1.85 -12.24
CA SER A 81 -5.69 -1.52 -11.91
C SER A 81 -6.13 -0.25 -12.62
N GLY A 82 -5.30 0.79 -12.66
CA GLY A 82 -5.59 2.03 -13.37
C GLY A 82 -5.77 1.82 -14.88
N ILE A 83 -4.89 1.03 -15.51
CA ILE A 83 -5.02 0.65 -16.93
C ILE A 83 -6.32 -0.12 -17.18
N MET A 84 -6.67 -1.04 -16.30
CA MET A 84 -7.92 -1.81 -16.41
C MET A 84 -9.14 -0.89 -16.29
N ILE A 85 -9.20 -0.03 -15.28
CA ILE A 85 -10.32 0.92 -15.08
C ILE A 85 -10.45 1.84 -16.30
N PHE A 86 -9.33 2.39 -16.78
CA PHE A 86 -9.33 3.23 -17.97
C PHE A 86 -9.79 2.45 -19.22
N GLY A 87 -9.26 1.25 -19.45
CA GLY A 87 -9.62 0.40 -20.57
C GLY A 87 -11.11 0.04 -20.55
N PHE A 88 -11.65 -0.44 -19.45
CA PHE A 88 -13.07 -0.73 -19.31
C PHE A 88 -13.95 0.49 -19.51
N GLY A 89 -13.54 1.65 -18.97
CA GLY A 89 -14.28 2.92 -19.15
C GLY A 89 -14.31 3.42 -20.59
N GLN A 90 -13.31 3.09 -21.41
CA GLN A 90 -13.30 3.45 -22.84
C GLN A 90 -14.09 2.46 -23.71
N PHE A 91 -13.92 1.16 -23.47
CA PHE A 91 -14.49 0.14 -24.34
C PHE A 91 -15.90 -0.27 -23.93
N MET A 92 -16.28 -0.08 -22.67
CA MET A 92 -17.57 -0.50 -22.11
C MET A 92 -18.22 0.67 -21.36
N ARG A 93 -18.56 1.73 -22.10
CA ARG A 93 -19.11 2.98 -21.54
C ARG A 93 -20.37 2.85 -20.69
N GLU A 94 -21.08 1.73 -20.82
CA GLU A 94 -22.33 1.44 -20.08
C GLU A 94 -22.13 0.52 -18.87
N MET A 95 -20.89 0.07 -18.60
CA MET A 95 -20.65 -0.75 -17.40
C MET A 95 -20.61 0.11 -16.15
N ASP A 96 -21.38 -0.31 -15.14
CA ASP A 96 -21.33 0.26 -13.80
C ASP A 96 -19.93 0.10 -13.20
N GLU A 97 -19.41 1.17 -12.59
CA GLU A 97 -18.10 1.20 -11.92
C GLU A 97 -17.98 0.07 -10.87
N GLY A 98 -19.07 -0.27 -10.21
CA GLY A 98 -19.12 -1.37 -9.25
C GLY A 98 -18.80 -2.73 -9.88
N VAL A 99 -19.25 -2.98 -11.11
CA VAL A 99 -18.94 -4.23 -11.84
C VAL A 99 -17.45 -4.33 -12.16
N ILE A 100 -16.83 -3.21 -12.56
CA ILE A 100 -15.39 -3.16 -12.81
C ILE A 100 -14.62 -3.45 -11.54
N LEU A 101 -15.00 -2.85 -10.42
CA LEU A 101 -14.38 -3.07 -9.12
C LEU A 101 -14.53 -4.52 -8.64
N LEU A 102 -15.72 -5.15 -8.84
CA LEU A 102 -15.95 -6.56 -8.54
C LEU A 102 -15.04 -7.47 -9.37
N PHE A 103 -14.89 -7.16 -10.65
CA PHE A 103 -13.99 -7.91 -11.53
C PHE A 103 -12.54 -7.83 -11.05
N ILE A 104 -12.04 -6.62 -10.76
CA ILE A 104 -10.67 -6.42 -10.25
C ILE A 104 -10.48 -7.12 -8.90
N ALA A 105 -11.44 -7.01 -7.98
CA ALA A 105 -11.37 -7.69 -6.69
C ALA A 105 -11.33 -9.22 -6.84
N THR A 106 -12.10 -9.78 -7.79
CA THR A 106 -12.11 -11.22 -8.10
C THR A 106 -10.75 -11.69 -8.61
N LEU A 107 -10.05 -10.88 -9.41
CA LEU A 107 -8.68 -11.19 -9.85
C LEU A 107 -7.72 -11.35 -8.67
N GLY A 108 -7.98 -10.72 -7.54
CA GLY A 108 -7.19 -10.88 -6.32
C GLY A 108 -7.07 -12.34 -5.84
N PHE A 109 -8.07 -13.19 -6.11
CA PHE A 109 -8.01 -14.61 -5.76
C PHE A 109 -6.93 -15.40 -6.52
N PHE A 110 -6.48 -14.93 -7.69
CA PHE A 110 -5.34 -15.56 -8.37
C PHE A 110 -4.06 -15.54 -7.53
N GLY A 111 -3.92 -14.58 -6.62
CA GLY A 111 -2.83 -14.54 -5.65
C GLY A 111 -2.75 -15.79 -4.77
N VAL A 112 -3.89 -16.38 -4.42
CA VAL A 112 -3.96 -17.61 -3.61
C VAL A 112 -3.22 -18.77 -4.26
N TYR A 113 -3.38 -18.93 -5.58
CA TYR A 113 -2.70 -19.98 -6.33
C TYR A 113 -1.17 -19.92 -6.18
N TYR A 114 -0.58 -18.74 -6.27
CA TYR A 114 0.86 -18.56 -6.07
C TYR A 114 1.26 -18.77 -4.62
N LEU A 115 0.45 -18.33 -3.65
CA LEU A 115 0.72 -18.52 -2.24
C LEU A 115 0.68 -19.99 -1.81
N LEU A 116 -0.19 -20.79 -2.40
CA LEU A 116 -0.21 -22.24 -2.14
C LEU A 116 1.09 -22.91 -2.58
N LYS A 117 1.74 -22.41 -3.65
CA LYS A 117 3.03 -22.88 -4.14
C LYS A 117 4.23 -22.39 -3.34
N MET A 118 4.06 -21.41 -2.44
CA MET A 118 5.14 -20.91 -1.60
C MET A 118 5.67 -22.02 -0.68
N LYS A 119 6.99 -22.08 -0.53
CA LYS A 119 7.64 -22.99 0.41
C LYS A 119 7.16 -22.68 1.84
N VAL A 120 6.96 -23.73 2.62
CA VAL A 120 6.65 -23.57 4.05
C VAL A 120 7.89 -23.00 4.73
N ASP A 121 7.73 -21.92 5.48
CA ASP A 121 8.78 -21.36 6.31
C ASP A 121 9.34 -22.43 7.26
N VAL A 122 10.65 -22.51 7.34
CA VAL A 122 11.31 -23.26 8.40
C VAL A 122 10.95 -22.59 9.72
N VAL A 123 10.21 -23.29 10.55
CA VAL A 123 9.86 -22.80 11.89
C VAL A 123 11.15 -22.71 12.70
N VAL A 124 11.71 -21.51 12.83
CA VAL A 124 12.74 -21.28 13.83
C VAL A 124 12.06 -21.49 15.18
N PRO A 125 12.53 -22.42 16.02
CA PRO A 125 11.92 -22.64 17.33
C PRO A 125 12.05 -21.34 18.14
N VAL A 126 10.96 -20.61 18.22
CA VAL A 126 10.87 -19.44 19.10
C VAL A 126 10.79 -19.99 20.51
N LYS A 127 11.68 -19.56 21.40
CA LYS A 127 11.57 -19.84 22.84
C LYS A 127 10.14 -19.51 23.27
N LYS A 128 9.45 -20.49 23.84
CA LYS A 128 8.06 -20.36 24.28
C LYS A 128 7.94 -19.17 25.26
N GLY A 129 7.19 -18.18 24.89
CA GLY A 129 6.80 -17.04 25.71
C GLY A 129 7.12 -15.71 25.05
N LEU A 130 6.12 -14.81 25.07
CA LEU A 130 6.31 -13.41 24.72
C LEU A 130 7.17 -12.79 25.85
N GLN A 131 8.49 -12.76 25.65
CA GLN A 131 9.41 -12.19 26.63
C GLN A 131 9.43 -10.67 26.45
N TRP A 132 8.40 -9.98 26.96
CA TRP A 132 8.31 -8.51 26.95
C TRP A 132 9.54 -7.83 27.56
N THR A 133 10.23 -8.52 28.47
CA THR A 133 11.43 -8.04 29.18
C THR A 133 12.71 -8.15 28.36
N SER A 134 12.74 -8.92 27.26
CA SER A 134 13.94 -9.11 26.45
C SER A 134 14.07 -8.12 25.29
N TYR A 135 13.09 -7.24 25.11
CA TYR A 135 13.14 -6.20 24.08
C TYR A 135 13.82 -4.94 24.61
N ASP A 136 14.72 -4.37 23.81
CA ASP A 136 15.22 -3.00 24.03
C ASP A 136 14.12 -2.00 23.67
N TRP A 137 13.28 -1.68 24.64
CA TRP A 137 12.19 -0.73 24.49
C TRP A 137 12.66 0.66 24.08
N GLY A 138 13.88 1.07 24.51
CA GLY A 138 14.45 2.34 24.13
C GLY A 138 14.73 2.43 22.62
N LEU A 139 15.27 1.35 22.05
CA LEU A 139 15.51 1.26 20.61
C LEU A 139 14.20 1.14 19.83
N LEU A 140 13.26 0.33 20.32
CA LEU A 140 11.94 0.16 19.70
C LEU A 140 11.16 1.46 19.64
N LEU A 141 11.08 2.20 20.73
CA LEU A 141 10.39 3.50 20.77
C LEU A 141 11.00 4.52 19.81
N LYS A 142 12.33 4.57 19.74
CA LYS A 142 13.03 5.45 18.76
C LYS A 142 12.67 5.13 17.31
N ALA A 143 12.33 3.89 16.99
CA ALA A 143 11.92 3.49 15.65
C ALA A 143 10.39 3.66 15.44
N ILE A 144 9.59 3.33 16.44
CA ILE A 144 8.12 3.31 16.35
C ILE A 144 7.54 4.74 16.36
N VAL A 145 8.02 5.62 17.22
CA VAL A 145 7.45 6.97 17.37
C VAL A 145 7.48 7.76 16.06
N PRO A 146 8.60 7.87 15.32
CA PRO A 146 8.62 8.54 14.02
C PRO A 146 7.67 7.88 13.02
N THR A 147 7.59 6.55 13.03
CA THR A 147 6.71 5.80 12.12
C THR A 147 5.24 6.10 12.40
N ILE A 148 4.83 6.17 13.67
CA ILE A 148 3.46 6.53 14.06
C ILE A 148 3.13 7.96 13.61
N ILE A 149 4.02 8.92 13.84
CA ILE A 149 3.81 10.32 13.42
C ILE A 149 3.60 10.41 11.91
N ILE A 150 4.44 9.73 11.13
CA ILE A 150 4.32 9.65 9.67
C ILE A 150 3.01 8.98 9.27
N ALA A 151 2.64 7.87 9.92
CA ALA A 151 1.42 7.13 9.62
C ALA A 151 0.16 7.96 9.90
N ILE A 152 0.14 8.72 11.00
CA ILE A 152 -0.96 9.66 11.32
C ILE A 152 -1.04 10.75 10.24
N GLY A 153 0.08 11.39 9.90
CA GLY A 153 0.12 12.41 8.86
C GLY A 153 -0.36 11.89 7.50
N ALA A 154 0.12 10.71 7.10
CA ALA A 154 -0.30 10.06 5.87
C ALA A 154 -1.79 9.69 5.89
N GLY A 155 -2.29 9.13 6.99
CA GLY A 155 -3.69 8.76 7.16
C GLY A 155 -4.64 9.95 7.12
N LEU A 156 -4.21 11.12 7.58
CA LEU A 156 -4.97 12.36 7.51
C LEU A 156 -4.90 13.05 6.13
N THR A 157 -3.89 12.77 5.34
CA THR A 157 -3.65 13.49 4.07
C THR A 157 -4.05 12.66 2.85
N ILE A 158 -3.58 11.41 2.77
CA ILE A 158 -3.71 10.60 1.55
C ILE A 158 -5.17 10.37 1.10
N PRO A 159 -6.14 10.05 1.99
CA PRO A 159 -7.52 9.84 1.57
C PRO A 159 -8.19 11.10 0.99
N PHE A 160 -7.71 12.27 1.39
CA PHE A 160 -8.30 13.55 0.99
C PHE A 160 -7.60 14.21 -0.20
N ILE A 161 -6.49 13.67 -0.69
CA ILE A 161 -5.76 14.23 -1.85
C ILE A 161 -6.68 14.32 -3.08
N ASN A 162 -7.49 13.30 -3.35
CA ASN A 162 -8.44 13.34 -4.46
C ASN A 162 -9.43 14.49 -4.31
N LEU A 163 -9.97 14.66 -3.10
CA LEU A 163 -10.92 15.73 -2.78
C LEU A 163 -10.28 17.11 -2.93
N PHE A 164 -9.01 17.26 -2.53
CA PHE A 164 -8.22 18.47 -2.69
C PHE A 164 -8.09 18.85 -4.17
N PHE A 165 -7.72 17.92 -5.02
CA PHE A 165 -7.60 18.16 -6.47
C PHE A 165 -8.95 18.47 -7.11
N PHE A 166 -10.01 17.81 -6.69
CA PHE A 166 -11.36 18.08 -7.18
C PHE A 166 -11.84 19.48 -6.80
N HIS A 167 -11.69 19.87 -5.51
CA HIS A 167 -12.18 21.17 -5.04
C HIS A 167 -11.37 22.35 -5.58
N ASN A 168 -10.05 22.26 -5.57
CA ASN A 168 -9.18 23.40 -5.89
C ASN A 168 -8.87 23.53 -7.38
N PHE A 169 -8.84 22.41 -8.11
CA PHE A 169 -8.43 22.39 -9.52
C PHE A 169 -9.51 21.83 -10.45
N GLN A 170 -10.69 21.48 -9.94
CA GLN A 170 -11.79 20.89 -10.71
C GLN A 170 -11.37 19.62 -11.49
N ILE A 171 -10.36 18.90 -10.99
CA ILE A 171 -9.87 17.67 -11.60
C ILE A 171 -10.83 16.54 -11.22
N ASP A 172 -11.49 15.98 -12.20
CA ASP A 172 -12.40 14.85 -12.04
C ASP A 172 -11.66 13.53 -11.69
N SER A 173 -12.40 12.50 -11.37
CA SER A 173 -11.84 11.19 -11.00
C SER A 173 -10.96 10.61 -12.12
N LYS A 174 -11.25 10.89 -13.40
CA LYS A 174 -10.45 10.41 -14.54
C LYS A 174 -9.11 11.14 -14.62
N GLY A 175 -9.12 12.46 -14.49
CA GLY A 175 -7.90 13.27 -14.45
C GLY A 175 -7.03 12.90 -13.26
N PHE A 176 -7.64 12.69 -12.09
CA PHE A 176 -6.91 12.24 -10.90
C PHE A 176 -6.32 10.82 -11.06
N ALA A 177 -7.02 9.91 -11.73
CA ALA A 177 -6.50 8.57 -12.02
C ALA A 177 -5.24 8.61 -12.90
N VAL A 178 -5.17 9.55 -13.87
CA VAL A 178 -3.96 9.76 -14.69
C VAL A 178 -2.80 10.25 -13.83
N ILE A 179 -3.02 11.25 -12.97
CA ILE A 179 -2.00 11.77 -12.04
C ILE A 179 -1.51 10.67 -11.10
N GLY A 180 -2.44 9.91 -10.51
CA GLY A 180 -2.14 8.79 -9.64
C GLY A 180 -1.38 7.67 -10.35
N GLY A 181 -1.72 7.38 -11.60
CA GLY A 181 -1.01 6.43 -12.46
C GLY A 181 0.44 6.86 -12.72
N MET A 182 0.66 8.12 -13.10
CA MET A 182 2.00 8.67 -13.29
C MET A 182 2.82 8.66 -12.00
N ALA A 183 2.22 9.05 -10.88
CA ALA A 183 2.85 8.98 -9.56
C ALA A 183 3.23 7.53 -9.21
N SER A 184 2.37 6.56 -9.48
CA SER A 184 2.63 5.14 -9.21
C SER A 184 3.79 4.59 -10.05
N ILE A 185 3.92 5.01 -11.30
CA ILE A 185 5.07 4.66 -12.17
C ILE A 185 6.36 5.21 -11.55
N LEU A 186 6.34 6.47 -11.14
CA LEU A 186 7.50 7.11 -10.52
C LEU A 186 7.87 6.43 -9.21
N VAL A 187 6.90 6.10 -8.37
CA VAL A 187 7.11 5.37 -7.10
C VAL A 187 7.70 3.99 -7.36
N ALA A 188 7.20 3.23 -8.36
CA ALA A 188 7.75 1.93 -8.74
C ALA A 188 9.22 2.04 -9.14
N PHE A 189 9.54 3.01 -9.98
CA PHE A 189 10.91 3.27 -10.43
C PHE A 189 11.83 3.66 -9.27
N LEU A 190 11.40 4.61 -8.42
CA LEU A 190 12.17 5.04 -7.26
C LEU A 190 12.35 3.93 -6.24
N ALA A 191 11.36 3.08 -6.02
CA ALA A 191 11.46 1.92 -5.13
C ALA A 191 12.59 0.97 -5.56
N LEU A 192 12.74 0.74 -6.87
CA LEU A 192 13.84 -0.09 -7.40
C LEU A 192 15.22 0.56 -7.25
N LEU A 193 15.29 1.88 -7.10
CA LEU A 193 16.55 2.60 -6.87
C LEU A 193 16.96 2.63 -5.40
N VAL A 194 16.08 2.29 -4.45
CA VAL A 194 16.37 2.32 -3.01
C VAL A 194 17.65 1.58 -2.61
N PRO A 195 17.96 0.37 -3.13
CA PRO A 195 19.21 -0.32 -2.82
C PRO A 195 20.44 0.49 -3.22
N ASN A 196 20.41 1.17 -4.37
CA ASN A 196 21.52 1.99 -4.85
C ASN A 196 21.72 3.22 -3.97
N VAL A 197 20.63 3.88 -3.55
CA VAL A 197 20.67 5.02 -2.61
C VAL A 197 21.23 4.58 -1.27
N LYS A 198 20.75 3.44 -0.73
CA LYS A 198 21.29 2.85 0.51
C LYS A 198 22.79 2.58 0.43
N ASN A 199 23.26 1.99 -0.67
CA ASN A 199 24.64 1.62 -0.86
C ASN A 199 25.57 2.86 -0.97
N LYS A 200 25.08 3.94 -1.61
CA LYS A 200 25.87 5.18 -1.78
C LYS A 200 25.83 6.10 -0.57
N LEU A 201 24.68 6.30 0.05
CA LEU A 201 24.46 7.30 1.11
C LEU A 201 24.43 6.69 2.52
N GLY A 202 24.23 5.37 2.62
CA GLY A 202 23.95 4.70 3.87
C GLY A 202 22.51 4.97 4.36
N PHE A 203 22.07 4.25 5.38
CA PHE A 203 20.69 4.34 5.90
C PHE A 203 20.35 5.71 6.44
N LYS A 204 21.21 6.29 7.30
CA LYS A 204 20.91 7.56 7.99
C LYS A 204 20.70 8.70 7.00
N LYS A 205 21.66 8.93 6.11
CA LYS A 205 21.56 10.03 5.13
C LYS A 205 20.45 9.77 4.12
N GLY A 206 20.30 8.52 3.65
CA GLY A 206 19.25 8.13 2.72
C GLY A 206 17.85 8.44 3.27
N ILE A 207 17.55 8.02 4.51
CA ILE A 207 16.27 8.29 5.16
C ILE A 207 16.08 9.79 5.38
N THR A 208 17.10 10.52 5.90
CA THR A 208 16.97 11.96 6.14
C THR A 208 16.64 12.71 4.85
N TYR A 209 17.37 12.46 3.76
CA TYR A 209 17.11 13.16 2.49
C TYR A 209 15.73 12.84 1.91
N THR A 210 15.33 11.56 1.89
CA THR A 210 14.02 11.18 1.34
C THR A 210 12.87 11.76 2.17
N GLN A 211 12.95 11.73 3.50
CA GLN A 211 11.92 12.29 4.36
C GLN A 211 11.84 13.81 4.25
N THR A 212 12.99 14.50 4.24
CA THR A 212 13.02 15.97 4.06
C THR A 212 12.40 16.36 2.72
N THR A 213 12.75 15.64 1.63
CA THR A 213 12.17 15.90 0.31
C THR A 213 10.67 15.66 0.29
N ALA A 214 10.19 14.61 0.96
CA ALA A 214 8.76 14.33 1.06
C ALA A 214 7.99 15.43 1.80
N VAL A 215 8.54 15.93 2.92
CA VAL A 215 7.94 17.04 3.68
C VAL A 215 7.92 18.33 2.84
N LEU A 216 9.01 18.65 2.16
CA LEU A 216 9.06 19.83 1.27
C LEU A 216 8.07 19.72 0.12
N ALA A 217 7.91 18.53 -0.47
CA ALA A 217 6.93 18.30 -1.52
C ALA A 217 5.48 18.47 -1.02
N LEU A 218 5.16 18.00 0.20
CA LEU A 218 3.84 18.21 0.82
C LEU A 218 3.57 19.70 1.11
N ILE A 219 4.57 20.43 1.60
CA ILE A 219 4.46 21.88 1.79
C ILE A 219 4.23 22.58 0.45
N ALA A 220 5.00 22.21 -0.58
CA ALA A 220 4.81 22.74 -1.92
C ALA A 220 3.40 22.44 -2.46
N LEU A 221 2.89 21.22 -2.26
CA LEU A 221 1.52 20.87 -2.64
C LEU A 221 0.49 21.73 -1.90
N ALA A 222 0.64 21.91 -0.58
CA ALA A 222 -0.28 22.75 0.20
C ALA A 222 -0.26 24.21 -0.26
N THR A 223 0.90 24.74 -0.68
CA THR A 223 0.99 26.13 -1.18
C THR A 223 0.35 26.32 -2.55
N THR A 224 0.09 25.26 -3.33
CA THR A 224 -0.59 25.39 -4.64
C THR A 224 -2.01 25.93 -4.51
N GLU A 225 -2.67 25.76 -3.38
CA GLU A 225 -3.98 26.34 -3.11
C GLU A 225 -3.97 27.86 -3.23
N PHE A 226 -2.92 28.51 -2.77
CA PHE A 226 -2.79 29.98 -2.87
C PHE A 226 -2.66 30.48 -4.31
N PHE A 227 -2.14 29.62 -5.20
CA PHE A 227 -2.00 29.96 -6.62
C PHE A 227 -3.23 29.55 -7.43
N ALA A 228 -4.00 28.56 -6.99
CA ALA A 228 -5.21 28.11 -7.68
C ALA A 228 -6.30 29.18 -7.75
N SER A 229 -6.31 30.14 -6.81
CA SER A 229 -7.25 31.26 -6.82
C SER A 229 -6.94 32.36 -7.84
N TYR A 230 -5.82 32.26 -8.57
CA TYR A 230 -5.40 33.23 -9.60
C TYR A 230 -5.63 32.73 -11.04
N TRP A 231 -6.13 31.51 -11.22
CA TRP A 231 -6.48 30.91 -12.51
C TRP A 231 -7.96 30.54 -12.57
#